data_edc363a212022f49cad445504cac5486
#
_entry.id   edc363a212022f49cad445504cac5486
#
_cell.length_a   1.000
_cell.length_b   1.000
_cell.length_c   1.000
_cell.angle_alpha   90.00
_cell.angle_beta   90.00
_cell.angle_gamma   90.00
#
_symmetry.space_group_name_H-M   'P 1'
#
loop_
_entity.id
_entity.type
_entity.pdbx_description
1 polymer ?
#
loop_
_entity_poly.entity_id
_entity_poly.type
_entity_poly.pdbx_seq_one_letter_code
_entity_poly.pdbx_strand_id
1 'polypeptide(L)'
;IEQSFNVPIFQIPEGYESSFDYLKHLTECALLNRYDNNVPSIATERLSYELDVVKEKGCADFFLHYFEFVSWAKENGILVSPGRASSAGWLINWLLGITEPNPIDYHLLSERFYNKDSARIPDIDIEVENGAQKRLIEHLEDRFGKDNVSRIISFGYYGAETSIKNASRALGLPIEDMVKLTKHIPEKILVSEDGLNQLPLKVTIKNCLKYDVDFKQFYNRCRGQKKQTIDVASELEGKTGVIGLHRSAILITDDTSKYSFPKMKIYDESLTDRLTCVASQYDRHNSEIYGAVLIDVVEDPDLSQIKQCIALIKEHHGLNIDISKIPLDDIETLNMFRNGEIEGIPQFDSQEMKTWLTALKPDCFEDITALYALSRPGMTDLVSEFIRRKHNSNTAYEDEVTRAILSDTYGMIIYQEQIMSILQDIARFSPEETDHVRRLFGKKAKGELAEQHLKFIDRGIEQGYARVIIENIWEAMELKGTKVFCRAYAVSRCLT
;
A
#
# COMPACT_ATOMS: atom_id res chain seq x y z
N ILE A 1 -12.45 3.69 25.34
CA ILE A 1 -13.41 2.88 24.59
C ILE A 1 -12.65 1.62 24.22
N GLU A 2 -13.02 0.47 24.83
CA GLU A 2 -12.53 -0.82 24.33
C GLU A 2 -12.93 -0.91 22.86
N GLN A 3 -11.96 -0.96 21.97
CA GLN A 3 -12.16 -1.15 20.53
C GLN A 3 -12.56 -2.60 20.30
N SER A 4 -13.85 -2.92 20.47
CA SER A 4 -14.40 -4.15 19.92
C SER A 4 -14.64 -3.90 18.44
N PHE A 5 -13.95 -4.63 17.58
CA PHE A 5 -14.21 -4.62 16.15
C PHE A 5 -15.58 -5.25 15.87
N ASN A 6 -16.42 -4.54 15.15
CA ASN A 6 -17.76 -5.05 14.75
C ASN A 6 -17.62 -5.82 13.43
N VAL A 7 -16.80 -6.87 13.42
CA VAL A 7 -16.73 -7.79 12.29
C VAL A 7 -18.00 -8.63 12.30
N PRO A 8 -18.78 -8.69 11.22
CA PRO A 8 -19.90 -9.61 11.13
C PRO A 8 -19.44 -11.04 11.44
N ILE A 9 -20.27 -11.77 12.19
CA ILE A 9 -19.94 -13.16 12.55
C ILE A 9 -19.98 -14.03 11.29
N PHE A 10 -18.91 -14.77 11.04
CA PHE A 10 -18.85 -15.71 9.93
C PHE A 10 -19.65 -16.97 10.25
N GLN A 11 -20.48 -17.41 9.31
CA GLN A 11 -21.24 -18.67 9.47
C GLN A 11 -20.31 -19.85 9.20
N ILE A 12 -19.81 -20.45 10.28
CA ILE A 12 -18.93 -21.62 10.21
C ILE A 12 -19.71 -22.90 9.88
N PRO A 13 -19.10 -23.86 9.18
CA PRO A 13 -19.68 -25.19 8.98
C PRO A 13 -19.90 -25.95 10.29
N GLU A 14 -20.83 -26.91 10.28
CA GLU A 14 -21.02 -27.82 11.42
C GLU A 14 -19.73 -28.59 11.76
N GLY A 15 -19.45 -28.76 13.04
CA GLY A 15 -18.27 -29.48 13.52
C GLY A 15 -17.14 -28.60 14.03
N TYR A 16 -17.25 -27.29 13.95
CA TYR A 16 -16.28 -26.35 14.53
C TYR A 16 -16.87 -25.59 15.70
N GLU A 17 -16.05 -25.33 16.73
CA GLU A 17 -16.51 -24.61 17.93
C GLU A 17 -16.46 -23.10 17.77
N SER A 18 -15.56 -22.59 16.92
CA SER A 18 -15.38 -21.15 16.67
C SER A 18 -14.86 -20.86 15.27
N SER A 19 -15.02 -19.60 14.82
CA SER A 19 -14.42 -19.12 13.58
C SER A 19 -12.89 -19.27 13.58
N PHE A 20 -12.25 -19.14 14.74
CA PHE A 20 -10.82 -19.37 14.88
C PHE A 20 -10.44 -20.82 14.62
N ASP A 21 -11.20 -21.79 15.15
CA ASP A 21 -10.90 -23.22 14.93
C ASP A 21 -11.09 -23.61 13.47
N TYR A 22 -12.09 -23.03 12.82
CA TYR A 22 -12.30 -23.23 11.38
C TYR A 22 -11.18 -22.63 10.55
N LEU A 23 -10.77 -21.38 10.83
CA LEU A 23 -9.65 -20.72 10.16
C LEU A 23 -8.35 -21.49 10.32
N LYS A 24 -8.06 -21.94 11.55
CA LYS A 24 -6.88 -22.76 11.87
C LYS A 24 -6.88 -24.04 11.04
N HIS A 25 -7.99 -24.77 11.01
CA HIS A 25 -8.10 -25.99 10.21
C HIS A 25 -7.87 -25.73 8.73
N LEU A 26 -8.50 -24.70 8.15
CA LEU A 26 -8.31 -24.34 6.75
C LEU A 26 -6.85 -24.06 6.42
N THR A 27 -6.19 -23.27 7.26
CA THR A 27 -4.79 -22.86 7.03
C THR A 27 -3.80 -24.00 7.23
N GLU A 28 -4.01 -24.88 8.22
CA GLU A 28 -3.19 -26.06 8.42
C GLU A 28 -3.33 -27.05 7.25
N CYS A 29 -4.54 -27.30 6.76
CA CYS A 29 -4.77 -28.14 5.58
C CYS A 29 -4.14 -27.53 4.33
N ALA A 30 -4.31 -26.21 4.14
CA ALA A 30 -3.71 -25.51 3.00
C ALA A 30 -2.18 -25.54 3.06
N LEU A 31 -1.57 -25.43 4.24
CA LEU A 31 -0.13 -25.51 4.44
C LEU A 31 0.42 -26.86 3.98
N LEU A 32 -0.20 -27.96 4.41
CA LEU A 32 0.18 -29.30 3.98
C LEU A 32 0.06 -29.48 2.46
N ASN A 33 -1.05 -29.01 1.88
CA ASN A 33 -1.30 -29.14 0.45
C ASN A 33 -0.32 -28.32 -0.40
N ARG A 34 -0.02 -27.08 -0.01
CA ARG A 34 0.88 -26.19 -0.79
C ARG A 34 2.35 -26.62 -0.74
N TYR A 35 2.75 -27.38 0.27
CA TYR A 35 4.11 -27.92 0.39
C TYR A 35 4.18 -29.44 0.16
N ASP A 36 3.15 -30.06 -0.46
CA ASP A 36 3.10 -31.48 -0.75
C ASP A 36 3.47 -32.36 0.48
N ASN A 37 2.98 -31.97 1.66
CA ASN A 37 3.31 -32.56 2.98
C ASN A 37 4.78 -32.42 3.42
N ASN A 38 5.60 -31.62 2.72
CA ASN A 38 6.99 -31.36 3.09
C ASN A 38 7.18 -29.91 3.59
N VAL A 39 6.48 -29.58 4.66
CA VAL A 39 6.41 -28.21 5.20
C VAL A 39 7.74 -27.79 5.84
N PRO A 40 8.36 -26.68 5.42
CA PRO A 40 9.52 -26.12 6.10
C PRO A 40 9.19 -25.66 7.53
N SER A 41 10.11 -25.84 8.49
CA SER A 41 9.92 -25.40 9.89
C SER A 41 9.56 -23.92 9.99
N ILE A 42 10.22 -23.09 9.18
CA ILE A 42 9.96 -21.65 9.13
C ILE A 42 8.50 -21.31 8.77
N ALA A 43 7.87 -22.08 7.88
CA ALA A 43 6.47 -21.87 7.52
C ALA A 43 5.52 -22.29 8.65
N THR A 44 5.85 -23.38 9.37
CA THR A 44 5.09 -23.83 10.53
C THR A 44 5.17 -22.83 11.68
N GLU A 45 6.36 -22.34 12.00
CA GLU A 45 6.60 -21.34 13.03
C GLU A 45 5.87 -20.03 12.70
N ARG A 46 5.94 -19.63 11.42
CA ARG A 46 5.26 -18.45 10.92
C ARG A 46 3.74 -18.54 11.02
N LEU A 47 3.15 -19.68 10.60
CA LEU A 47 1.71 -19.89 10.72
C LEU A 47 1.26 -19.86 12.19
N SER A 48 2.05 -20.50 13.08
CA SER A 48 1.75 -20.48 14.52
C SER A 48 1.73 -19.06 15.07
N TYR A 49 2.73 -18.23 14.74
CA TYR A 49 2.78 -16.82 15.15
C TYR A 49 1.58 -16.03 14.62
N GLU A 50 1.25 -16.18 13.35
CA GLU A 50 0.14 -15.44 12.74
C GLU A 50 -1.22 -15.86 13.32
N LEU A 51 -1.43 -17.15 13.58
CA LEU A 51 -2.64 -17.64 14.26
C LEU A 51 -2.74 -17.13 15.70
N ASP A 52 -1.62 -17.03 16.42
CA ASP A 52 -1.61 -16.44 17.77
C ASP A 52 -2.05 -14.96 17.73
N VAL A 53 -1.58 -14.18 16.74
CA VAL A 53 -2.02 -12.80 16.54
C VAL A 53 -3.51 -12.73 16.23
N VAL A 54 -4.01 -13.57 15.32
CA VAL A 54 -5.44 -13.63 14.98
C VAL A 54 -6.30 -13.95 16.19
N LYS A 55 -5.87 -14.91 17.02
CA LYS A 55 -6.56 -15.32 18.23
C LYS A 55 -6.61 -14.20 19.27
N GLU A 56 -5.46 -13.56 19.52
CA GLU A 56 -5.33 -12.46 20.48
C GLU A 56 -6.18 -11.25 20.09
N LYS A 57 -6.23 -10.96 18.77
CA LYS A 57 -6.99 -9.83 18.23
C LYS A 57 -8.47 -10.16 17.97
N GLY A 58 -8.88 -11.42 18.03
CA GLY A 58 -10.26 -11.84 17.77
C GLY A 58 -10.73 -11.53 16.35
N CYS A 59 -9.86 -11.64 15.35
CA CYS A 59 -10.16 -11.23 13.97
C CYS A 59 -10.28 -12.40 12.96
N ALA A 60 -10.60 -13.61 13.43
CA ALA A 60 -10.74 -14.77 12.56
C ALA A 60 -11.87 -14.59 11.52
N ASP A 61 -13.02 -14.05 11.93
CA ASP A 61 -14.15 -13.79 11.04
C ASP A 61 -13.75 -12.88 9.87
N PHE A 62 -12.88 -11.88 10.11
CA PHE A 62 -12.37 -10.99 9.07
C PHE A 62 -11.66 -11.78 7.95
N PHE A 63 -10.72 -12.67 8.29
CA PHE A 63 -10.01 -13.46 7.30
C PHE A 63 -10.93 -14.44 6.57
N LEU A 64 -11.89 -15.03 7.25
CA LEU A 64 -12.87 -15.94 6.66
C LEU A 64 -13.78 -15.23 5.66
N HIS A 65 -14.22 -14.00 5.95
CA HIS A 65 -14.97 -13.19 4.99
C HIS A 65 -14.16 -12.86 3.74
N TYR A 66 -12.89 -12.50 3.88
CA TYR A 66 -12.02 -12.27 2.74
C TYR A 66 -11.75 -13.53 1.94
N PHE A 67 -11.55 -14.67 2.61
CA PHE A 67 -11.41 -15.97 1.96
C PHE A 67 -12.63 -16.30 1.08
N GLU A 68 -13.83 -16.22 1.65
CA GLU A 68 -15.07 -16.47 0.91
C GLU A 68 -15.24 -15.50 -0.26
N PHE A 69 -15.01 -14.21 -0.01
CA PHE A 69 -15.16 -13.15 -0.99
C PHE A 69 -14.23 -13.33 -2.20
N VAL A 70 -12.95 -13.60 -1.96
CA VAL A 70 -11.98 -13.82 -3.03
C VAL A 70 -12.22 -15.15 -3.76
N SER A 71 -12.58 -16.20 -3.01
CA SER A 71 -12.93 -17.50 -3.61
C SER A 71 -14.13 -17.36 -4.54
N TRP A 72 -15.20 -16.70 -4.09
CA TRP A 72 -16.36 -16.43 -4.92
C TRP A 72 -16.01 -15.62 -6.16
N ALA A 73 -15.17 -14.59 -6.04
CA ALA A 73 -14.72 -13.80 -7.18
C ALA A 73 -14.03 -14.67 -8.23
N LYS A 74 -13.07 -15.49 -7.81
CA LYS A 74 -12.32 -16.40 -8.70
C LYS A 74 -13.23 -17.45 -9.34
N GLU A 75 -14.11 -18.09 -8.60
CA GLU A 75 -15.09 -19.08 -9.07
C GLU A 75 -16.07 -18.49 -10.10
N ASN A 76 -16.40 -17.21 -9.97
CA ASN A 76 -17.27 -16.48 -10.89
C ASN A 76 -16.49 -15.81 -12.04
N GLY A 77 -15.23 -16.19 -12.26
CA GLY A 77 -14.41 -15.75 -13.38
C GLY A 77 -14.03 -14.28 -13.32
N ILE A 78 -13.98 -13.69 -12.12
CA ILE A 78 -13.40 -12.36 -11.89
C ILE A 78 -11.90 -12.52 -11.71
N LEU A 79 -11.13 -11.80 -12.52
CA LEU A 79 -9.68 -11.78 -12.35
C LEU A 79 -9.33 -10.89 -11.16
N VAL A 80 -8.62 -11.49 -10.20
CA VAL A 80 -8.13 -10.83 -8.97
C VAL A 80 -6.61 -10.72 -9.07
N SER A 81 -6.03 -9.60 -8.65
CA SER A 81 -4.58 -9.41 -8.63
C SER A 81 -3.89 -10.37 -7.66
N PRO A 82 -2.60 -10.68 -7.88
CA PRO A 82 -1.80 -11.50 -6.96
C PRO A 82 -1.72 -10.95 -5.53
N GLY A 83 -1.97 -9.67 -5.34
CA GLY A 83 -1.98 -9.00 -4.05
C GLY A 83 -1.72 -7.50 -4.15
N ARG A 84 -2.04 -6.77 -3.08
CA ARG A 84 -1.84 -5.33 -3.00
C ARG A 84 -1.24 -4.92 -1.66
N ALA A 85 -0.44 -3.86 -1.68
CA ALA A 85 0.19 -3.28 -0.50
C ALA A 85 0.99 -4.33 0.32
N SER A 86 0.76 -4.44 1.63
CA SER A 86 1.48 -5.36 2.49
C SER A 86 0.75 -6.67 2.78
N SER A 87 -0.47 -6.86 2.29
CA SER A 87 -1.29 -8.06 2.57
C SER A 87 -0.64 -9.35 2.09
N ALA A 88 0.16 -9.31 1.03
CA ALA A 88 0.94 -10.46 0.55
C ALA A 88 2.08 -10.89 1.51
N GLY A 89 2.42 -10.07 2.51
CA GLY A 89 3.37 -10.43 3.55
C GLY A 89 2.84 -11.39 4.61
N TRP A 90 1.56 -11.76 4.59
CA TRP A 90 0.93 -12.61 5.58
C TRP A 90 0.69 -14.03 5.04
N LEU A 91 1.22 -15.03 5.74
CA LEU A 91 1.16 -16.44 5.30
C LEU A 91 -0.29 -16.95 5.24
N ILE A 92 -1.14 -16.58 6.19
CA ILE A 92 -2.58 -16.92 6.19
C ILE A 92 -3.26 -16.44 4.91
N ASN A 93 -2.95 -15.23 4.42
CA ASN A 93 -3.55 -14.73 3.17
C ASN A 93 -3.16 -15.57 1.96
N TRP A 94 -1.90 -16.00 1.89
CA TRP A 94 -1.44 -16.90 0.83
C TRP A 94 -2.08 -18.29 0.94
N LEU A 95 -2.15 -18.86 2.15
CA LEU A 95 -2.76 -20.17 2.38
C LEU A 95 -4.25 -20.18 1.99
N LEU A 96 -4.97 -19.12 2.30
CA LEU A 96 -6.37 -18.94 1.93
C LEU A 96 -6.58 -18.54 0.45
N GLY A 97 -5.52 -18.30 -0.31
CA GLY A 97 -5.63 -17.86 -1.70
C GLY A 97 -6.13 -16.41 -1.86
N ILE A 98 -6.06 -15.60 -0.81
CA ILE A 98 -6.35 -14.16 -0.85
C ILE A 98 -5.23 -13.45 -1.61
N THR A 99 -3.99 -13.89 -1.43
CA THR A 99 -2.80 -13.42 -2.16
C THR A 99 -2.05 -14.59 -2.79
N GLU A 100 -1.28 -14.32 -3.86
CA GLU A 100 -0.57 -15.38 -4.60
C GLU A 100 0.91 -15.55 -4.21
N PRO A 101 1.68 -14.46 -3.88
CA PRO A 101 3.09 -14.64 -3.51
C PRO A 101 3.22 -15.43 -2.21
N ASN A 102 4.09 -16.46 -2.21
CA ASN A 102 4.48 -17.13 -0.98
C ASN A 102 5.39 -16.20 -0.15
N PRO A 103 4.97 -15.73 1.03
CA PRO A 103 5.76 -14.76 1.78
C PRO A 103 7.11 -15.33 2.27
N ILE A 104 7.27 -16.64 2.37
CA ILE A 104 8.52 -17.27 2.75
C ILE A 104 9.55 -17.15 1.63
N ASP A 105 9.16 -17.48 0.39
CA ASP A 105 10.06 -17.48 -0.77
C ASP A 105 10.58 -16.06 -1.11
N TYR A 106 9.75 -15.05 -0.86
CA TYR A 106 10.10 -13.65 -1.12
C TYR A 106 10.59 -12.90 0.12
N HIS A 107 10.90 -13.57 1.22
CA HIS A 107 11.37 -12.96 2.47
C HIS A 107 10.49 -11.79 2.95
N LEU A 108 9.16 -11.97 2.86
CA LEU A 108 8.20 -10.98 3.33
C LEU A 108 7.93 -11.16 4.83
N LEU A 109 7.75 -10.06 5.54
CA LEU A 109 7.60 -10.06 6.99
C LEU A 109 6.14 -9.85 7.40
N SER A 110 5.60 -10.71 8.30
CA SER A 110 4.21 -10.62 8.78
C SER A 110 3.92 -9.32 9.50
N GLU A 111 4.82 -8.91 10.35
CA GLU A 111 4.69 -7.70 11.17
C GLU A 111 4.60 -6.43 10.35
N ARG A 112 5.04 -6.45 9.08
CA ARG A 112 4.84 -5.34 8.16
C ARG A 112 3.38 -5.19 7.75
N PHE A 113 2.62 -6.25 7.75
CA PHE A 113 1.19 -6.24 7.48
C PHE A 113 0.39 -6.07 8.77
N TYR A 114 0.54 -7.00 9.73
CA TYR A 114 -0.21 -7.02 10.97
C TYR A 114 0.59 -7.65 12.10
N ASN A 115 0.44 -7.14 13.33
CA ASN A 115 1.15 -7.63 14.50
C ASN A 115 0.33 -7.39 15.79
N LYS A 116 0.84 -7.87 16.93
CA LYS A 116 0.16 -7.77 18.23
C LYS A 116 -0.08 -6.33 18.71
N ASP A 117 0.77 -5.38 18.33
CA ASP A 117 0.63 -3.96 18.70
C ASP A 117 -0.29 -3.18 17.75
N SER A 118 -0.79 -3.81 16.69
CA SER A 118 -1.69 -3.15 15.75
C SER A 118 -2.99 -2.73 16.43
N ALA A 119 -3.31 -1.44 16.38
CA ALA A 119 -4.49 -0.87 17.02
C ALA A 119 -5.78 -1.01 16.21
N ARG A 120 -5.70 -1.42 14.95
CA ARG A 120 -6.82 -1.52 14.01
C ARG A 120 -6.93 -2.92 13.45
N ILE A 121 -8.07 -3.23 12.82
CA ILE A 121 -8.24 -4.43 11.98
C ILE A 121 -7.21 -4.40 10.85
N PRO A 122 -6.74 -5.58 10.36
CA PRO A 122 -5.92 -5.65 9.15
C PRO A 122 -6.60 -4.97 7.97
N ASP A 123 -5.81 -4.40 7.05
CA ASP A 123 -6.30 -3.73 5.84
C ASP A 123 -5.88 -4.56 4.62
N ILE A 124 -6.83 -5.25 4.00
CA ILE A 124 -6.62 -6.04 2.79
C ILE A 124 -7.29 -5.33 1.62
N ASP A 125 -6.48 -4.74 0.76
CA ASP A 125 -6.94 -4.22 -0.52
C ASP A 125 -7.02 -5.35 -1.56
N ILE A 126 -8.10 -5.41 -2.33
CA ILE A 126 -8.27 -6.36 -3.44
C ILE A 126 -8.38 -5.57 -4.75
N GLU A 127 -7.51 -5.89 -5.72
CA GLU A 127 -7.61 -5.34 -7.07
C GLU A 127 -8.31 -6.35 -7.97
N VAL A 128 -9.24 -5.86 -8.78
CA VAL A 128 -10.07 -6.65 -9.70
C VAL A 128 -10.17 -5.98 -11.06
N GLU A 129 -10.57 -6.71 -12.07
CA GLU A 129 -10.85 -6.17 -13.40
C GLU A 129 -11.98 -5.13 -13.38
N ASN A 130 -12.00 -4.24 -14.37
CA ASN A 130 -13.04 -3.21 -14.50
C ASN A 130 -14.44 -3.83 -14.61
N GLY A 131 -15.41 -3.21 -13.94
CA GLY A 131 -16.80 -3.65 -13.89
C GLY A 131 -17.06 -4.79 -12.89
N ALA A 132 -16.02 -5.34 -12.26
CA ALA A 132 -16.18 -6.40 -11.27
C ALA A 132 -16.67 -5.89 -9.93
N GLN A 133 -16.34 -4.65 -9.54
CA GLN A 133 -16.75 -4.08 -8.24
C GLN A 133 -18.27 -4.15 -8.05
N LYS A 134 -19.05 -3.87 -9.11
CA LYS A 134 -20.52 -3.95 -9.04
C LYS A 134 -21.01 -5.37 -8.75
N ARG A 135 -20.47 -6.37 -9.45
CA ARG A 135 -20.81 -7.79 -9.21
C ARG A 135 -20.48 -8.24 -7.79
N LEU A 136 -19.37 -7.76 -7.26
CA LEU A 136 -18.93 -8.03 -5.90
C LEU A 136 -19.83 -7.36 -4.86
N ILE A 137 -20.29 -6.14 -5.10
CA ILE A 137 -21.28 -5.48 -4.23
C ILE A 137 -22.61 -6.25 -4.23
N GLU A 138 -23.11 -6.67 -5.40
CA GLU A 138 -24.32 -7.48 -5.53
C GLU A 138 -24.18 -8.80 -4.74
N HIS A 139 -23.03 -9.48 -4.83
CA HIS A 139 -22.75 -10.68 -4.03
C HIS A 139 -22.78 -10.40 -2.51
N LEU A 140 -22.17 -9.30 -2.08
CA LEU A 140 -22.20 -8.90 -0.66
C LEU A 140 -23.63 -8.56 -0.20
N GLU A 141 -24.42 -7.88 -1.05
CA GLU A 141 -25.83 -7.59 -0.77
C GLU A 141 -26.67 -8.87 -0.64
N ASP A 142 -26.41 -9.88 -1.47
CA ASP A 142 -27.09 -11.18 -1.38
C ASP A 142 -26.70 -11.94 -0.11
N ARG A 143 -25.45 -11.80 0.33
CA ARG A 143 -24.90 -12.48 1.51
C ARG A 143 -25.33 -11.82 2.83
N PHE A 144 -25.22 -10.51 2.95
CA PHE A 144 -25.43 -9.75 4.19
C PHE A 144 -26.78 -9.04 4.23
N GLY A 145 -27.48 -8.97 3.11
CA GLY A 145 -28.69 -8.16 2.95
C GLY A 145 -28.37 -6.74 2.48
N LYS A 146 -29.24 -6.19 1.63
CA LYS A 146 -29.10 -4.84 1.04
C LYS A 146 -28.99 -3.71 2.06
N ASP A 147 -29.61 -3.91 3.23
CA ASP A 147 -29.54 -2.92 4.29
C ASP A 147 -28.23 -2.95 5.07
N ASN A 148 -27.43 -3.98 4.94
CA ASN A 148 -26.18 -4.18 5.65
C ASN A 148 -24.94 -3.89 4.79
N VAL A 149 -25.12 -3.63 3.48
CA VAL A 149 -24.03 -3.26 2.56
C VAL A 149 -24.25 -1.84 2.10
N SER A 150 -23.20 -1.04 2.11
CA SER A 150 -23.24 0.33 1.58
C SER A 150 -21.87 0.80 1.12
N ARG A 151 -21.85 1.76 0.20
CA ARG A 151 -20.63 2.54 -0.08
C ARG A 151 -20.36 3.47 1.09
N ILE A 152 -19.19 4.09 1.12
CA ILE A 152 -18.88 5.17 2.06
C ILE A 152 -18.62 6.47 1.32
N ILE A 153 -18.87 7.60 1.99
CA ILE A 153 -18.56 8.92 1.42
C ILE A 153 -17.07 9.25 1.60
N SER A 154 -16.63 10.19 0.79
CA SER A 154 -15.36 10.88 0.95
C SER A 154 -15.58 12.38 0.94
N PHE A 155 -14.82 13.12 1.76
CA PHE A 155 -14.86 14.57 1.78
C PHE A 155 -13.72 15.14 0.93
N GLY A 156 -14.07 15.91 -0.09
CA GLY A 156 -13.12 16.74 -0.81
C GLY A 156 -12.99 18.10 -0.12
N TYR A 157 -11.78 18.47 0.27
CA TYR A 157 -11.49 19.73 0.93
C TYR A 157 -10.96 20.76 -0.07
N TYR A 158 -11.32 22.02 0.10
CA TYR A 158 -10.78 23.10 -0.70
C TYR A 158 -9.27 23.24 -0.47
N GLY A 159 -8.47 23.08 -1.53
CA GLY A 159 -7.04 23.43 -1.54
C GLY A 159 -6.84 24.91 -1.89
N ALA A 160 -5.61 25.39 -1.83
CA ALA A 160 -5.26 26.80 -2.06
C ALA A 160 -5.81 27.35 -3.38
N GLU A 161 -5.54 26.67 -4.50
CA GLU A 161 -5.97 27.09 -5.83
C GLU A 161 -7.50 27.09 -5.97
N THR A 162 -8.17 26.02 -5.52
CA THR A 162 -9.63 25.89 -5.58
C THR A 162 -10.31 26.92 -4.71
N SER A 163 -9.74 27.25 -3.55
CA SER A 163 -10.23 28.30 -2.65
C SER A 163 -10.18 29.67 -3.32
N ILE A 164 -9.07 30.01 -3.99
CA ILE A 164 -8.95 31.27 -4.73
C ILE A 164 -9.97 31.31 -5.88
N LYS A 165 -10.12 30.24 -6.65
CA LYS A 165 -11.11 30.17 -7.74
C LYS A 165 -12.54 30.41 -7.24
N ASN A 166 -12.92 29.77 -6.15
CA ASN A 166 -14.26 29.89 -5.58
C ASN A 166 -14.49 31.28 -4.94
N ALA A 167 -13.53 31.80 -4.18
CA ALA A 167 -13.59 33.15 -3.63
C ALA A 167 -13.66 34.20 -4.75
N SER A 168 -12.89 34.05 -5.84
CA SER A 168 -12.94 34.92 -7.00
C SER A 168 -14.33 34.97 -7.63
N ARG A 169 -14.93 33.79 -7.83
CA ARG A 169 -16.29 33.69 -8.40
C ARG A 169 -17.33 34.37 -7.49
N ALA A 170 -17.27 34.07 -6.18
CA ALA A 170 -18.21 34.63 -5.21
C ALA A 170 -18.11 36.14 -5.09
N LEU A 171 -16.90 36.68 -5.22
CA LEU A 171 -16.65 38.13 -5.15
C LEU A 171 -16.75 38.84 -6.52
N GLY A 172 -17.03 38.12 -7.61
CA GLY A 172 -17.15 38.68 -8.95
C GLY A 172 -15.83 39.19 -9.55
N LEU A 173 -14.69 38.59 -9.14
CA LEU A 173 -13.40 38.96 -9.71
C LEU A 173 -13.29 38.45 -11.16
N PRO A 174 -12.77 39.27 -12.10
CA PRO A 174 -12.57 38.88 -13.49
C PRO A 174 -11.69 37.60 -13.60
N ILE A 175 -12.00 36.75 -14.60
CA ILE A 175 -11.29 35.48 -14.83
C ILE A 175 -9.78 35.69 -15.01
N GLU A 176 -9.39 36.74 -15.74
CA GLU A 176 -7.98 37.08 -15.95
C GLU A 176 -7.23 37.35 -14.63
N ASP A 177 -7.90 38.03 -13.70
CA ASP A 177 -7.33 38.34 -12.39
C ASP A 177 -7.29 37.08 -11.49
N MET A 178 -8.33 36.23 -11.57
CA MET A 178 -8.33 34.91 -10.91
C MET A 178 -7.16 34.07 -11.37
N VAL A 179 -6.91 33.96 -12.68
CA VAL A 179 -5.77 33.21 -13.24
C VAL A 179 -4.43 33.80 -12.77
N LYS A 180 -4.32 35.14 -12.68
CA LYS A 180 -3.10 35.74 -12.11
C LYS A 180 -2.89 35.36 -10.64
N LEU A 181 -3.97 35.37 -9.84
CA LEU A 181 -3.89 34.98 -8.43
C LEU A 181 -3.43 33.51 -8.26
N THR A 182 -4.00 32.58 -9.03
CA THR A 182 -3.68 31.16 -8.93
C THR A 182 -2.27 30.84 -9.40
N LYS A 183 -1.75 31.53 -10.42
CA LYS A 183 -0.37 31.36 -10.92
C LYS A 183 0.72 31.72 -9.91
N HIS A 184 0.41 32.52 -8.90
CA HIS A 184 1.37 32.84 -7.84
C HIS A 184 1.43 31.83 -6.72
N ILE A 185 0.53 30.81 -6.72
CA ILE A 185 0.64 29.70 -5.76
C ILE A 185 1.83 28.84 -6.18
N PRO A 186 2.82 28.63 -5.31
CA PRO A 186 3.97 27.80 -5.62
C PRO A 186 3.56 26.32 -5.75
N GLU A 187 4.22 25.59 -6.63
CA GLU A 187 4.01 24.14 -6.75
C GLU A 187 4.50 23.37 -5.50
N LYS A 188 5.53 23.88 -4.85
CA LYS A 188 6.13 23.29 -3.65
C LYS A 188 6.58 24.39 -2.70
N ILE A 189 6.40 24.14 -1.40
CA ILE A 189 6.99 24.97 -0.34
C ILE A 189 8.04 24.11 0.34
N LEU A 190 9.30 24.55 0.30
CA LEU A 190 10.40 23.86 0.94
C LEU A 190 10.86 24.68 2.15
N VAL A 191 10.91 24.08 3.31
CA VAL A 191 11.37 24.70 4.56
C VAL A 191 12.57 23.97 5.09
N SER A 192 13.63 24.70 5.42
CA SER A 192 14.81 24.16 6.08
C SER A 192 14.77 24.57 7.54
N GLU A 193 14.68 23.61 8.46
CA GLU A 193 14.81 23.88 9.89
C GLU A 193 16.27 24.02 10.33
N ASP A 194 17.18 23.33 9.63
CA ASP A 194 18.61 23.23 10.00
C ASP A 194 19.56 23.85 8.98
N GLY A 195 19.05 24.54 7.94
CA GLY A 195 19.86 25.08 6.84
C GLY A 195 20.44 24.05 5.86
N LEU A 196 20.31 22.75 6.13
CA LEU A 196 20.90 21.65 5.36
C LEU A 196 19.86 20.78 4.63
N ASN A 197 18.67 20.59 5.22
CA ASN A 197 17.62 19.74 4.67
C ASN A 197 16.37 20.54 4.34
N GLN A 198 15.93 20.51 3.08
CA GLN A 198 14.68 21.12 2.65
C GLN A 198 13.54 20.11 2.77
N LEU A 199 12.59 20.37 3.67
CA LEU A 199 11.40 19.54 3.86
C LEU A 199 10.21 20.15 3.09
N PRO A 200 9.48 19.34 2.29
CA PRO A 200 8.29 19.82 1.61
C PRO A 200 7.15 20.04 2.63
N LEU A 201 6.60 21.24 2.62
CA LEU A 201 5.38 21.58 3.34
C LEU A 201 4.16 21.53 2.41
N LYS A 202 3.00 21.20 2.99
CA LYS A 202 1.73 21.29 2.26
C LYS A 202 1.54 22.69 1.74
N VAL A 203 1.25 22.84 0.46
CA VAL A 203 0.94 24.12 -0.16
C VAL A 203 -0.45 24.57 0.31
N THR A 204 -0.47 25.53 1.23
CA THR A 204 -1.65 26.23 1.71
C THR A 204 -1.44 27.73 1.61
N ILE A 205 -2.50 28.50 1.50
CA ILE A 205 -2.40 29.99 1.44
C ILE A 205 -1.66 30.51 2.67
N LYS A 206 -1.93 29.94 3.86
CA LYS A 206 -1.24 30.30 5.10
C LYS A 206 0.26 29.99 5.06
N ASN A 207 0.62 28.81 4.55
CA ASN A 207 2.03 28.43 4.39
C ASN A 207 2.72 29.26 3.30
N CYS A 208 2.04 29.57 2.18
CA CYS A 208 2.55 30.48 1.16
C CYS A 208 2.86 31.85 1.76
N LEU A 209 1.95 32.42 2.55
CA LEU A 209 2.15 33.72 3.21
C LEU A 209 3.30 33.71 4.24
N LYS A 210 3.55 32.55 4.86
CA LYS A 210 4.57 32.41 5.90
C LYS A 210 5.95 32.12 5.33
N TYR A 211 6.06 31.24 4.35
CA TYR A 211 7.33 30.65 3.92
C TYR A 211 7.72 30.97 2.47
N ASP A 212 6.77 31.37 1.60
CA ASP A 212 7.08 31.73 0.22
C ASP A 212 7.22 33.25 0.08
N VAL A 213 8.44 33.69 -0.23
CA VAL A 213 8.76 35.13 -0.32
C VAL A 213 8.04 35.81 -1.47
N ASP A 214 7.91 35.13 -2.61
CA ASP A 214 7.31 35.67 -3.81
C ASP A 214 5.80 35.85 -3.65
N PHE A 215 5.12 34.82 -3.12
CA PHE A 215 3.70 34.90 -2.81
C PHE A 215 3.39 35.98 -1.77
N LYS A 216 4.22 36.08 -0.72
CA LYS A 216 4.07 37.11 0.31
C LYS A 216 4.25 38.50 -0.26
N GLN A 217 5.25 38.73 -1.12
CA GLN A 217 5.43 40.03 -1.79
C GLN A 217 4.27 40.36 -2.73
N PHE A 218 3.80 39.36 -3.48
CA PHE A 218 2.62 39.49 -4.33
C PHE A 218 1.39 39.89 -3.53
N TYR A 219 1.07 39.16 -2.43
CA TYR A 219 -0.04 39.46 -1.54
C TYR A 219 0.05 40.91 -0.99
N ASN A 220 1.25 41.32 -0.57
CA ASN A 220 1.45 42.67 -0.04
C ASN A 220 1.24 43.80 -1.10
N ARG A 221 1.38 43.47 -2.39
CA ARG A 221 1.09 44.38 -3.50
C ARG A 221 -0.40 44.42 -3.88
N CYS A 222 -1.14 43.37 -3.57
CA CYS A 222 -2.57 43.27 -3.84
C CYS A 222 -3.36 44.35 -3.06
N ARG A 223 -4.36 44.95 -3.69
CA ARG A 223 -5.26 45.93 -3.10
C ARG A 223 -6.72 45.62 -3.50
N GLY A 224 -7.66 46.16 -2.74
CA GLY A 224 -9.07 46.04 -3.02
C GLY A 224 -9.55 44.60 -3.12
N GLN A 225 -10.34 44.32 -4.14
CA GLN A 225 -10.97 43.00 -4.33
C GLN A 225 -9.99 41.83 -4.45
N LYS A 226 -8.81 42.05 -5.07
CA LYS A 226 -7.79 40.98 -5.18
C LYS A 226 -7.26 40.54 -3.82
N LYS A 227 -6.99 41.49 -2.92
CA LYS A 227 -6.54 41.18 -1.57
C LYS A 227 -7.65 40.49 -0.79
N GLN A 228 -8.87 41.02 -0.83
CA GLN A 228 -10.04 40.44 -0.20
C GLN A 228 -10.28 38.98 -0.68
N THR A 229 -10.06 38.70 -1.98
CA THR A 229 -10.20 37.37 -2.54
C THR A 229 -9.20 36.36 -1.89
N ILE A 230 -7.94 36.75 -1.68
CA ILE A 230 -6.95 35.89 -1.03
C ILE A 230 -7.31 35.68 0.44
N ASP A 231 -7.78 36.72 1.14
CA ASP A 231 -8.17 36.63 2.55
C ASP A 231 -9.36 35.68 2.72
N VAL A 232 -10.42 35.83 1.91
CA VAL A 232 -11.58 34.91 1.89
C VAL A 232 -11.18 33.49 1.50
N ALA A 233 -10.31 33.35 0.51
CA ALA A 233 -9.80 32.06 0.10
C ALA A 233 -9.01 31.34 1.23
N SER A 234 -8.24 32.11 2.01
CA SER A 234 -7.51 31.56 3.18
C SER A 234 -8.44 31.03 4.28
N GLU A 235 -9.63 31.63 4.44
CA GLU A 235 -10.65 31.16 5.38
C GLU A 235 -11.48 30.01 4.83
N LEU A 236 -11.60 29.92 3.51
CA LEU A 236 -12.29 28.82 2.82
C LEU A 236 -11.44 27.55 2.75
N GLU A 237 -10.12 27.71 2.67
CA GLU A 237 -9.17 26.62 2.55
C GLU A 237 -9.29 25.61 3.70
N GLY A 238 -9.28 24.31 3.35
CA GLY A 238 -9.43 23.22 4.32
C GLY A 238 -10.87 22.93 4.76
N LYS A 239 -11.86 23.71 4.30
CA LYS A 239 -13.27 23.40 4.53
C LYS A 239 -13.76 22.38 3.52
N THR A 240 -14.77 21.59 3.89
CA THR A 240 -15.41 20.63 2.99
C THR A 240 -16.08 21.33 1.84
N GLY A 241 -15.67 20.98 0.62
CA GLY A 241 -16.19 21.55 -0.61
C GLY A 241 -17.11 20.61 -1.38
N VAL A 242 -16.81 19.32 -1.36
CA VAL A 242 -17.54 18.30 -2.09
C VAL A 242 -17.69 17.07 -1.21
N ILE A 243 -18.85 16.42 -1.30
CA ILE A 243 -19.09 15.08 -0.78
C ILE A 243 -19.17 14.16 -2.00
N GLY A 244 -18.27 13.19 -2.08
CA GLY A 244 -18.23 12.18 -3.14
C GLY A 244 -18.29 10.78 -2.57
N LEU A 245 -18.30 9.78 -3.43
CA LEU A 245 -18.13 8.39 -3.04
C LEU A 245 -16.65 8.05 -2.86
N HIS A 246 -16.35 7.22 -1.87
CA HIS A 246 -15.06 6.57 -1.78
C HIS A 246 -14.94 5.52 -2.91
N ARG A 247 -13.79 5.49 -3.59
CA ARG A 247 -13.65 4.70 -4.81
C ARG A 247 -13.66 3.19 -4.57
N SER A 248 -13.10 2.73 -3.47
CA SER A 248 -12.85 1.31 -3.21
C SER A 248 -13.64 0.74 -2.04
N ALA A 249 -13.84 1.50 -0.97
CA ALA A 249 -14.33 0.96 0.29
C ALA A 249 -15.84 0.66 0.26
N ILE A 250 -16.17 -0.55 0.69
CA ILE A 250 -17.52 -1.07 0.87
C ILE A 250 -17.68 -1.36 2.35
N LEU A 251 -18.68 -0.74 2.98
CA LEU A 251 -19.04 -0.96 4.37
C LEU A 251 -19.95 -2.18 4.48
N ILE A 252 -19.60 -3.11 5.37
CA ILE A 252 -20.41 -4.26 5.73
C ILE A 252 -20.78 -4.16 7.21
N THR A 253 -22.04 -4.38 7.50
CA THR A 253 -22.60 -4.50 8.85
C THR A 253 -23.42 -5.76 8.94
N ASP A 254 -23.85 -6.13 10.13
CA ASP A 254 -24.86 -7.14 10.36
C ASP A 254 -25.92 -6.62 11.35
N ASP A 255 -26.96 -7.42 11.59
CA ASP A 255 -28.05 -7.06 12.50
C ASP A 255 -27.58 -7.00 13.98
N THR A 256 -26.40 -7.55 14.28
CA THR A 256 -25.78 -7.53 15.61
C THR A 256 -24.85 -6.34 15.80
N SER A 257 -24.64 -5.53 14.74
CA SER A 257 -23.75 -4.38 14.78
C SER A 257 -24.18 -3.39 15.87
N LYS A 258 -23.25 -3.12 16.78
CA LYS A 258 -23.46 -2.22 17.92
C LYS A 258 -23.81 -0.79 17.51
N TYR A 259 -23.45 -0.39 16.31
CA TYR A 259 -23.64 0.96 15.80
C TYR A 259 -24.42 0.94 14.49
N SER A 260 -25.46 1.76 14.43
CA SER A 260 -26.16 2.04 13.17
C SER A 260 -25.42 3.13 12.41
N PHE A 261 -25.06 2.85 11.18
CA PHE A 261 -24.40 3.82 10.30
C PHE A 261 -25.48 4.62 9.57
N PRO A 262 -25.56 5.96 9.76
CA PRO A 262 -26.52 6.78 9.03
C PRO A 262 -26.20 6.72 7.53
N LYS A 263 -27.24 6.53 6.73
CA LYS A 263 -27.13 6.36 5.27
C LYS A 263 -27.72 7.53 4.53
N MET A 264 -27.23 7.74 3.33
CA MET A 264 -27.74 8.73 2.37
C MET A 264 -27.74 8.16 0.96
N LYS A 265 -28.61 8.72 0.11
CA LYS A 265 -28.50 8.49 -1.34
C LYS A 265 -27.52 9.51 -1.91
N ILE A 266 -26.55 9.03 -2.66
CA ILE A 266 -25.56 9.86 -3.35
C ILE A 266 -25.52 9.47 -4.83
N TYR A 267 -25.23 10.46 -5.65
CA TYR A 267 -25.06 10.26 -7.08
C TYR A 267 -23.76 9.50 -7.36
N ASP A 268 -23.83 8.43 -8.15
CA ASP A 268 -22.69 7.62 -8.55
C ASP A 268 -22.41 7.82 -10.03
N GLU A 269 -21.30 8.47 -10.33
CA GLU A 269 -20.89 8.78 -11.71
C GLU A 269 -20.49 7.52 -12.50
N SER A 270 -20.18 6.43 -11.80
CA SER A 270 -19.82 5.15 -12.43
C SER A 270 -21.02 4.39 -13.01
N LEU A 271 -22.23 4.78 -12.62
CA LEU A 271 -23.47 4.17 -13.08
C LEU A 271 -24.00 4.90 -14.33
N THR A 272 -24.21 4.15 -15.41
CA THR A 272 -24.56 4.66 -16.75
C THR A 272 -25.87 5.44 -16.82
N ASP A 273 -26.78 5.29 -15.83
CA ASP A 273 -28.13 5.84 -15.87
C ASP A 273 -28.42 6.95 -14.82
N ARG A 274 -27.41 7.68 -14.39
CA ARG A 274 -27.52 8.69 -13.30
C ARG A 274 -28.14 8.11 -12.02
N LEU A 275 -27.89 6.86 -11.75
CA LEU A 275 -28.43 6.18 -10.58
C LEU A 275 -27.75 6.68 -9.30
N THR A 276 -28.52 6.69 -8.23
CA THR A 276 -28.00 6.95 -6.89
C THR A 276 -27.72 5.62 -6.21
N CYS A 277 -26.59 5.52 -5.50
CA CYS A 277 -26.34 4.42 -4.58
C CYS A 277 -26.57 4.83 -3.13
N VAL A 278 -26.67 3.85 -2.25
CA VAL A 278 -26.72 4.06 -0.80
C VAL A 278 -25.29 4.12 -0.28
N ALA A 279 -24.99 5.19 0.46
CA ALA A 279 -23.68 5.36 1.10
C ALA A 279 -23.85 5.70 2.58
N SER A 280 -22.92 5.25 3.41
CA SER A 280 -22.79 5.73 4.78
C SER A 280 -22.43 7.21 4.79
N GLN A 281 -22.99 7.99 5.71
CA GLN A 281 -22.67 9.40 5.92
C GLN A 281 -21.33 9.59 6.65
N TYR A 282 -20.67 8.51 7.05
CA TYR A 282 -19.31 8.54 7.59
C TYR A 282 -18.29 8.28 6.49
N ASP A 283 -17.19 9.02 6.53
CA ASP A 283 -16.00 8.74 5.73
C ASP A 283 -15.24 7.51 6.29
N ARG A 284 -14.17 7.09 5.62
CA ARG A 284 -13.35 5.95 6.05
C ARG A 284 -12.90 6.07 7.50
N HIS A 285 -12.31 7.22 7.86
CA HIS A 285 -11.76 7.42 9.20
C HIS A 285 -12.82 7.30 10.30
N ASN A 286 -13.96 7.95 10.12
CA ASN A 286 -15.05 7.87 11.08
C ASN A 286 -15.68 6.48 11.12
N SER A 287 -15.82 5.81 9.97
CA SER A 287 -16.32 4.43 9.93
C SER A 287 -15.44 3.47 10.72
N GLU A 288 -14.11 3.57 10.58
CA GLU A 288 -13.14 2.76 11.32
C GLU A 288 -13.19 3.04 12.84
N ILE A 289 -13.36 4.31 13.26
CA ILE A 289 -13.49 4.67 14.68
C ILE A 289 -14.69 3.98 15.33
N TYR A 290 -15.79 3.84 14.59
CA TYR A 290 -16.99 3.13 15.04
C TYR A 290 -16.91 1.62 14.82
N GLY A 291 -15.74 1.09 14.47
CA GLY A 291 -15.49 -0.35 14.34
C GLY A 291 -16.09 -1.00 13.10
N ALA A 292 -16.41 -0.21 12.08
CA ALA A 292 -16.93 -0.74 10.82
C ALA A 292 -15.89 -1.61 10.11
N VAL A 293 -16.35 -2.69 9.51
CA VAL A 293 -15.55 -3.47 8.56
C VAL A 293 -15.70 -2.87 7.17
N LEU A 294 -14.57 -2.56 6.57
CA LEU A 294 -14.48 -2.06 5.22
C LEU A 294 -13.76 -3.09 4.35
N ILE A 295 -14.37 -3.48 3.24
CA ILE A 295 -13.70 -4.25 2.20
C ILE A 295 -13.28 -3.28 1.10
N ASP A 296 -11.99 -3.21 0.83
CA ASP A 296 -11.45 -2.35 -0.22
C ASP A 296 -11.32 -3.12 -1.53
N VAL A 297 -12.12 -2.76 -2.52
CA VAL A 297 -12.10 -3.32 -3.87
C VAL A 297 -11.75 -2.22 -4.86
N VAL A 298 -10.58 -2.33 -5.46
CA VAL A 298 -10.05 -1.38 -6.44
C VAL A 298 -10.17 -1.99 -7.83
N GLU A 299 -10.75 -1.28 -8.78
CA GLU A 299 -10.72 -1.70 -10.18
C GLU A 299 -9.40 -1.31 -10.84
N ASP A 300 -8.74 -2.29 -11.47
CA ASP A 300 -7.48 -2.11 -12.18
C ASP A 300 -7.68 -2.45 -13.67
N PRO A 301 -7.52 -1.44 -14.56
CA PRO A 301 -7.62 -1.66 -16.02
C PRO A 301 -6.63 -2.70 -16.54
N ASP A 302 -5.46 -2.85 -15.92
CA ASP A 302 -4.43 -3.77 -16.36
C ASP A 302 -4.93 -5.23 -16.29
N LEU A 303 -5.67 -5.58 -15.22
CA LEU A 303 -6.30 -6.90 -15.09
C LEU A 303 -7.33 -7.17 -16.20
N SER A 304 -8.06 -6.15 -16.64
CA SER A 304 -9.00 -6.29 -17.75
C SER A 304 -8.28 -6.60 -19.06
N GLN A 305 -7.13 -5.97 -19.30
CA GLN A 305 -6.30 -6.24 -20.49
C GLN A 305 -5.72 -7.66 -20.43
N ILE A 306 -5.20 -8.09 -19.29
CA ILE A 306 -4.69 -9.46 -19.09
C ILE A 306 -5.79 -10.48 -19.36
N LYS A 307 -6.98 -10.28 -18.81
CA LYS A 307 -8.13 -11.15 -19.06
C LYS A 307 -8.50 -11.23 -20.54
N GLN A 308 -8.47 -10.10 -21.23
CA GLN A 308 -8.73 -10.06 -22.67
C GLN A 308 -7.64 -10.80 -23.45
N CYS A 309 -6.37 -10.65 -23.09
CA CYS A 309 -5.27 -11.40 -23.69
C CYS A 309 -5.45 -12.92 -23.52
N ILE A 310 -5.78 -13.38 -22.31
CA ILE A 310 -6.05 -14.80 -22.02
C ILE A 310 -7.21 -15.32 -22.89
N ALA A 311 -8.28 -14.53 -23.02
CA ALA A 311 -9.42 -14.90 -23.86
C ALA A 311 -9.05 -15.02 -25.33
N LEU A 312 -8.26 -14.09 -25.88
CA LEU A 312 -7.76 -14.12 -27.23
C LEU A 312 -6.82 -15.31 -27.48
N ILE A 313 -5.93 -15.63 -26.56
CA ILE A 313 -5.04 -16.80 -26.64
C ILE A 313 -5.87 -18.09 -26.70
N LYS A 314 -6.90 -18.18 -25.86
CA LYS A 314 -7.81 -19.32 -25.87
C LYS A 314 -8.57 -19.43 -27.20
N GLU A 315 -9.07 -18.32 -27.74
CA GLU A 315 -9.82 -18.28 -29.02
C GLU A 315 -8.93 -18.66 -30.20
N HIS A 316 -7.72 -18.09 -30.30
CA HIS A 316 -6.87 -18.26 -31.46
C HIS A 316 -5.98 -19.51 -31.44
N HIS A 317 -5.60 -19.95 -30.24
CA HIS A 317 -4.64 -21.05 -30.05
C HIS A 317 -5.22 -22.26 -29.31
N GLY A 318 -6.43 -22.15 -28.75
CA GLY A 318 -7.06 -23.24 -27.97
C GLY A 318 -6.38 -23.50 -26.62
N LEU A 319 -5.46 -22.62 -26.17
CA LEU A 319 -4.70 -22.76 -24.93
C LEU A 319 -5.45 -22.12 -23.75
N ASN A 320 -5.57 -22.87 -22.65
CA ASN A 320 -6.05 -22.32 -21.39
C ASN A 320 -4.83 -21.89 -20.55
N ILE A 321 -4.65 -20.61 -20.39
CA ILE A 321 -3.58 -20.04 -19.56
C ILE A 321 -4.08 -19.90 -18.12
N ASP A 322 -3.35 -20.50 -17.20
CA ASP A 322 -3.48 -20.27 -15.76
C ASP A 322 -2.33 -19.34 -15.31
N ILE A 323 -2.64 -18.08 -15.07
CA ILE A 323 -1.62 -17.07 -14.75
C ILE A 323 -0.88 -17.38 -13.44
N SER A 324 -1.49 -18.12 -12.51
CA SER A 324 -0.85 -18.51 -11.25
C SER A 324 0.27 -19.55 -11.43
N LYS A 325 0.37 -20.17 -12.62
CA LYS A 325 1.35 -21.21 -12.97
C LYS A 325 2.39 -20.76 -13.98
N ILE A 326 2.40 -19.49 -14.35
CA ILE A 326 3.42 -18.96 -15.25
C ILE A 326 4.79 -19.01 -14.55
N PRO A 327 5.82 -19.64 -15.17
CA PRO A 327 7.16 -19.70 -14.58
C PRO A 327 7.80 -18.30 -14.60
N LEU A 328 8.45 -17.92 -13.49
CA LEU A 328 9.09 -16.61 -13.33
C LEU A 328 10.54 -16.58 -13.84
N ASP A 329 11.05 -17.71 -14.27
CA ASP A 329 12.39 -17.92 -14.81
C ASP A 329 12.39 -18.13 -16.36
N ASP A 330 11.27 -17.80 -17.02
CA ASP A 330 11.17 -17.91 -18.47
C ASP A 330 12.18 -17.02 -19.18
N ILE A 331 13.10 -17.65 -19.91
CA ILE A 331 14.22 -16.96 -20.56
C ILE A 331 13.76 -16.03 -21.68
N GLU A 332 12.68 -16.37 -22.38
CA GLU A 332 12.17 -15.54 -23.48
C GLU A 332 11.58 -14.24 -22.91
N THR A 333 10.80 -14.33 -21.84
CA THR A 333 10.28 -13.17 -21.10
C THR A 333 11.43 -12.32 -20.55
N LEU A 334 12.44 -12.90 -19.90
CA LEU A 334 13.59 -12.16 -19.40
C LEU A 334 14.38 -11.48 -20.54
N ASN A 335 14.49 -12.11 -21.72
CA ASN A 335 15.14 -11.50 -22.88
C ASN A 335 14.34 -10.33 -23.43
N MET A 336 13.01 -10.38 -23.40
CA MET A 336 12.15 -9.27 -23.78
C MET A 336 12.43 -8.03 -22.90
N PHE A 337 12.51 -8.23 -21.59
CA PHE A 337 12.92 -7.15 -20.66
C PHE A 337 14.35 -6.65 -20.91
N ARG A 338 15.32 -7.56 -21.18
CA ARG A 338 16.72 -7.20 -21.52
C ARG A 338 16.83 -6.34 -22.77
N ASN A 339 15.99 -6.60 -23.75
CA ASN A 339 15.94 -5.86 -25.01
C ASN A 339 15.17 -4.55 -24.88
N GLY A 340 14.44 -4.35 -23.78
CA GLY A 340 13.55 -3.21 -23.60
C GLY A 340 12.31 -3.27 -24.48
N GLU A 341 11.82 -4.47 -24.77
CA GLU A 341 10.59 -4.75 -25.50
C GLU A 341 9.42 -4.77 -24.50
N ILE A 342 9.06 -3.58 -24.02
CA ILE A 342 8.14 -3.38 -22.87
C ILE A 342 6.90 -2.56 -23.22
N GLU A 343 6.64 -2.35 -24.50
CA GLU A 343 5.49 -1.60 -24.97
C GLU A 343 4.18 -2.27 -24.49
N GLY A 344 3.37 -1.49 -23.78
CA GLY A 344 2.09 -1.96 -23.23
C GLY A 344 2.21 -2.76 -21.94
N ILE A 345 3.41 -2.95 -21.36
CA ILE A 345 3.56 -3.56 -20.04
C ILE A 345 3.30 -2.49 -18.98
N PRO A 346 2.25 -2.64 -18.17
CA PRO A 346 1.88 -1.63 -17.18
C PRO A 346 3.04 -1.23 -16.27
N GLN A 347 3.21 0.07 -16.06
CA GLN A 347 4.24 0.70 -15.23
C GLN A 347 5.70 0.50 -15.70
N PHE A 348 5.93 -0.36 -16.69
CA PHE A 348 7.23 -0.50 -17.35
C PHE A 348 7.30 0.26 -18.69
N ASP A 349 6.17 0.64 -19.25
CA ASP A 349 6.06 1.33 -20.56
C ASP A 349 6.48 2.81 -20.46
N SER A 350 7.79 3.03 -20.21
CA SER A 350 8.40 4.35 -20.25
C SER A 350 9.79 4.31 -20.86
N GLN A 351 10.23 5.41 -21.50
CA GLN A 351 11.55 5.49 -22.10
C GLN A 351 12.68 5.36 -21.05
N GLU A 352 12.45 5.84 -19.84
CA GLU A 352 13.40 5.71 -18.74
C GLU A 352 13.54 4.24 -18.32
N MET A 353 12.44 3.55 -18.15
CA MET A 353 12.43 2.14 -17.77
C MET A 353 13.08 1.27 -18.84
N LYS A 354 12.82 1.55 -20.12
CA LYS A 354 13.49 0.90 -21.25
C LYS A 354 15.03 1.04 -21.16
N THR A 355 15.49 2.25 -20.89
CA THR A 355 16.93 2.53 -20.75
C THR A 355 17.54 1.76 -19.57
N TRP A 356 16.85 1.74 -18.43
CA TRP A 356 17.31 1.04 -17.24
C TRP A 356 17.31 -0.48 -17.41
N LEU A 357 16.28 -1.07 -17.99
CA LEU A 357 16.20 -2.51 -18.26
C LEU A 357 17.29 -2.98 -19.22
N THR A 358 17.52 -2.22 -20.29
CA THR A 358 18.58 -2.52 -21.27
C THR A 358 19.99 -2.45 -20.65
N ALA A 359 20.18 -1.54 -19.70
CA ALA A 359 21.45 -1.43 -18.96
C ALA A 359 21.56 -2.48 -17.84
N LEU A 360 20.49 -2.78 -17.13
CA LEU A 360 20.43 -3.77 -16.04
C LEU A 360 20.61 -5.19 -16.55
N LYS A 361 20.01 -5.52 -17.69
CA LYS A 361 19.95 -6.88 -18.26
C LYS A 361 19.47 -7.89 -17.24
N PRO A 362 18.20 -7.80 -16.78
CA PRO A 362 17.69 -8.66 -15.74
C PRO A 362 17.82 -10.14 -16.11
N ASP A 363 18.24 -10.98 -15.17
CA ASP A 363 18.38 -12.42 -15.35
C ASP A 363 17.55 -13.23 -14.35
N CYS A 364 16.83 -12.55 -13.46
CA CYS A 364 15.89 -13.13 -12.51
C CYS A 364 14.71 -12.16 -12.24
N PHE A 365 13.67 -12.68 -11.63
CA PHE A 365 12.48 -11.92 -11.25
C PHE A 365 12.79 -10.83 -10.20
N GLU A 366 13.72 -11.09 -9.31
CA GLU A 366 14.17 -10.16 -8.26
C GLU A 366 14.77 -8.88 -8.84
N ASP A 367 15.47 -8.94 -9.96
CA ASP A 367 15.99 -7.78 -10.65
C ASP A 367 14.87 -6.85 -11.14
N ILE A 368 13.82 -7.45 -11.68
CA ILE A 368 12.65 -6.72 -12.20
C ILE A 368 11.92 -6.05 -11.03
N THR A 369 11.69 -6.79 -9.93
CA THR A 369 11.03 -6.26 -8.74
C THR A 369 11.83 -5.16 -8.06
N ALA A 370 13.15 -5.30 -8.00
CA ALA A 370 14.03 -4.28 -7.43
C ALA A 370 14.04 -3.01 -8.29
N LEU A 371 14.13 -3.15 -9.62
CA LEU A 371 14.05 -2.01 -10.53
C LEU A 371 12.69 -1.31 -10.43
N TYR A 372 11.59 -2.07 -10.33
CA TYR A 372 10.27 -1.51 -10.09
C TYR A 372 10.22 -0.67 -8.81
N ALA A 373 10.78 -1.18 -7.71
CA ALA A 373 10.85 -0.44 -6.46
C ALA A 373 11.70 0.84 -6.58
N LEU A 374 12.83 0.77 -7.30
CA LEU A 374 13.73 1.88 -7.53
C LEU A 374 13.18 2.95 -8.49
N SER A 375 12.23 2.61 -9.36
CA SER A 375 11.59 3.55 -10.28
C SER A 375 10.67 4.57 -9.59
N ARG A 376 10.44 4.43 -8.30
CA ARG A 376 9.57 5.32 -7.53
C ARG A 376 10.23 6.68 -7.26
N PRO A 377 9.42 7.76 -7.18
CA PRO A 377 9.95 9.10 -6.89
C PRO A 377 10.84 9.12 -5.63
N GLY A 378 12.04 9.65 -5.78
CA GLY A 378 13.02 9.73 -4.70
C GLY A 378 13.95 8.54 -4.57
N MET A 379 13.79 7.47 -5.39
CA MET A 379 14.68 6.32 -5.45
C MET A 379 15.45 6.23 -6.79
N THR A 380 15.01 6.93 -7.83
CA THR A 380 15.56 6.89 -9.19
C THR A 380 17.04 7.20 -9.26
N ASP A 381 17.56 8.05 -8.37
CA ASP A 381 18.99 8.36 -8.26
C ASP A 381 19.85 7.12 -7.92
N LEU A 382 19.24 6.07 -7.39
CA LEU A 382 19.91 4.83 -6.97
C LEU A 382 19.97 3.79 -8.09
N VAL A 383 19.23 3.95 -9.18
CA VAL A 383 19.15 2.97 -10.28
C VAL A 383 20.52 2.74 -10.91
N SER A 384 21.28 3.80 -11.17
CA SER A 384 22.63 3.68 -11.76
C SER A 384 23.59 2.89 -10.86
N GLU A 385 23.51 3.08 -9.54
CA GLU A 385 24.31 2.34 -8.57
C GLU A 385 23.87 0.86 -8.51
N PHE A 386 22.57 0.58 -8.56
CA PHE A 386 22.04 -0.78 -8.59
C PHE A 386 22.56 -1.54 -9.82
N ILE A 387 22.46 -0.93 -11.01
CA ILE A 387 22.98 -1.50 -12.25
C ILE A 387 24.49 -1.75 -12.14
N ARG A 388 25.25 -0.78 -11.63
CA ARG A 388 26.69 -0.91 -11.44
C ARG A 388 27.05 -2.07 -10.51
N ARG A 389 26.33 -2.24 -9.40
CA ARG A 389 26.56 -3.31 -8.43
C ARG A 389 26.24 -4.68 -8.99
N LYS A 390 25.15 -4.83 -9.74
CA LYS A 390 24.81 -6.08 -10.41
C LYS A 390 25.94 -6.57 -11.32
N HIS A 391 26.53 -5.68 -12.09
CA HIS A 391 27.62 -6.03 -13.03
C HIS A 391 29.01 -6.09 -12.42
N ASN A 392 29.14 -5.76 -11.14
CA ASN A 392 30.43 -5.79 -10.44
C ASN A 392 30.45 -6.95 -9.44
N SER A 393 31.31 -7.95 -9.70
CA SER A 393 31.47 -9.13 -8.85
C SER A 393 32.01 -8.85 -7.43
N ASN A 394 32.49 -7.64 -7.16
CA ASN A 394 33.03 -7.23 -5.85
C ASN A 394 32.06 -6.32 -5.08
N THR A 395 30.83 -6.78 -4.83
CA THR A 395 29.90 -6.07 -3.94
C THR A 395 30.40 -6.19 -2.49
N ALA A 396 30.70 -5.06 -1.86
CA ALA A 396 31.08 -5.01 -0.45
C ALA A 396 29.81 -5.04 0.43
N TYR A 397 29.83 -5.86 1.45
CA TYR A 397 28.82 -5.92 2.52
C TYR A 397 29.50 -5.56 3.83
N GLU A 398 28.78 -4.89 4.73
CA GLU A 398 29.32 -4.51 6.04
C GLU A 398 29.57 -5.73 6.94
N ASP A 399 28.75 -6.77 6.80
CA ASP A 399 28.81 -8.03 7.57
C ASP A 399 28.13 -9.18 6.82
N GLU A 400 28.35 -10.42 7.25
CA GLU A 400 27.74 -11.62 6.67
C GLU A 400 26.20 -11.64 6.84
N VAL A 401 25.68 -11.07 7.94
CA VAL A 401 24.23 -10.96 8.16
C VAL A 401 23.62 -10.00 7.15
N THR A 402 24.25 -8.83 6.93
CA THR A 402 23.79 -7.89 5.90
C THR A 402 23.90 -8.50 4.50
N ARG A 403 24.89 -9.37 4.26
CA ARG A 403 25.00 -10.11 3.00
C ARG A 403 23.79 -11.01 2.78
N ALA A 404 23.38 -11.78 3.79
CA ALA A 404 22.23 -12.68 3.68
C ALA A 404 20.94 -11.90 3.37
N ILE A 405 20.74 -10.72 3.98
CA ILE A 405 19.54 -9.90 3.82
C ILE A 405 19.54 -9.12 2.49
N LEU A 406 20.72 -8.68 2.01
CA LEU A 406 20.84 -7.74 0.88
C LEU A 406 21.40 -8.39 -0.39
N SER A 407 21.56 -9.71 -0.43
CA SER A 407 22.17 -10.41 -1.57
C SER A 407 21.39 -10.22 -2.87
N ASP A 408 20.07 -10.30 -2.81
CA ASP A 408 19.16 -10.14 -3.94
C ASP A 408 19.00 -8.68 -4.43
N THR A 409 19.54 -7.75 -3.67
CA THR A 409 19.60 -6.32 -4.02
C THR A 409 21.04 -5.80 -4.14
N TYR A 410 22.01 -6.69 -4.34
CA TYR A 410 23.43 -6.36 -4.53
C TYR A 410 24.00 -5.46 -3.43
N GLY A 411 23.62 -5.72 -2.17
CA GLY A 411 24.05 -4.92 -1.01
C GLY A 411 23.38 -3.56 -0.86
N MET A 412 22.27 -3.34 -1.53
CA MET A 412 21.52 -2.08 -1.41
C MET A 412 20.26 -2.27 -0.56
N ILE A 413 20.00 -1.33 0.35
CA ILE A 413 18.74 -1.24 1.07
C ILE A 413 17.71 -0.58 0.14
N ILE A 414 16.75 -1.36 -0.36
CA ILE A 414 15.70 -0.95 -1.29
C ILE A 414 14.32 -1.13 -0.64
N TYR A 415 14.17 -2.16 0.22
CA TYR A 415 12.90 -2.56 0.78
C TYR A 415 12.79 -2.27 2.27
N GLN A 416 11.57 -1.97 2.73
CA GLN A 416 11.25 -1.78 4.14
C GLN A 416 11.54 -3.04 4.95
N GLU A 417 11.24 -4.19 4.39
CA GLU A 417 11.45 -5.50 4.96
C GLU A 417 12.95 -5.76 5.25
N GLN A 418 13.85 -5.28 4.40
CA GLN A 418 15.30 -5.39 4.64
C GLN A 418 15.74 -4.60 5.88
N ILE A 419 15.21 -3.39 6.09
CA ILE A 419 15.47 -2.63 7.33
C ILE A 419 14.97 -3.40 8.53
N MET A 420 13.76 -3.97 8.45
CA MET A 420 13.17 -4.72 9.56
C MET A 420 13.98 -5.97 9.87
N SER A 421 14.41 -6.74 8.86
CA SER A 421 15.29 -7.91 9.05
C SER A 421 16.64 -7.53 9.66
N ILE A 422 17.25 -6.44 9.23
CA ILE A 422 18.51 -5.96 9.82
C ILE A 422 18.33 -5.67 11.31
N LEU A 423 17.24 -5.02 11.71
CA LEU A 423 16.95 -4.73 13.12
C LEU A 423 16.75 -6.02 13.95
N GLN A 424 16.06 -7.01 13.39
CA GLN A 424 15.83 -8.30 14.05
C GLN A 424 17.12 -9.10 14.19
N ASP A 425 17.86 -9.26 13.10
CA ASP A 425 18.97 -10.22 13.04
C ASP A 425 20.22 -9.68 13.75
N ILE A 426 20.49 -8.40 13.66
CA ILE A 426 21.66 -7.75 14.29
C ILE A 426 21.42 -7.40 15.76
N ALA A 427 20.27 -6.82 16.09
CA ALA A 427 20.03 -6.27 17.43
C ALA A 427 18.84 -6.91 18.16
N ARG A 428 18.30 -8.02 17.64
CA ARG A 428 17.21 -8.78 18.28
C ARG A 428 16.00 -7.91 18.65
N PHE A 429 15.67 -6.97 17.79
CA PHE A 429 14.41 -6.23 17.95
C PHE A 429 13.23 -7.21 17.77
N SER A 430 12.17 -7.02 18.57
CA SER A 430 10.95 -7.80 18.38
C SER A 430 10.25 -7.43 17.06
N PRO A 431 9.36 -8.28 16.53
CA PRO A 431 8.55 -7.96 15.37
C PRO A 431 7.85 -6.60 15.47
N GLU A 432 7.27 -6.29 16.63
CA GLU A 432 6.56 -5.04 16.89
C GLU A 432 7.52 -3.83 16.94
N GLU A 433 8.68 -4.01 17.58
CA GLU A 433 9.72 -2.99 17.64
C GLU A 433 10.22 -2.61 16.25
N THR A 434 10.42 -3.60 15.37
CA THR A 434 10.90 -3.35 13.99
C THR A 434 9.89 -2.58 13.15
N ASP A 435 8.61 -2.89 13.25
CA ASP A 435 7.57 -2.12 12.55
C ASP A 435 7.44 -0.71 13.13
N HIS A 436 7.62 -0.55 14.44
CA HIS A 436 7.65 0.76 15.06
C HIS A 436 8.80 1.62 14.49
N VAL A 437 10.02 1.10 14.45
CA VAL A 437 11.20 1.81 13.89
C VAL A 437 11.00 2.14 12.41
N ARG A 438 10.48 1.20 11.62
CA ARG A 438 10.13 1.44 10.21
C ARG A 438 9.16 2.62 10.06
N ARG A 439 8.14 2.71 10.93
CA ARG A 439 7.19 3.84 10.92
C ARG A 439 7.84 5.16 11.31
N LEU A 440 8.80 5.15 12.24
CA LEU A 440 9.56 6.33 12.63
C LEU A 440 10.40 6.88 11.45
N PHE A 441 11.07 6.01 10.70
CA PHE A 441 11.75 6.41 9.46
C PHE A 441 10.80 7.11 8.49
N GLY A 442 9.61 6.53 8.25
CA GLY A 442 8.61 7.12 7.37
C GLY A 442 8.11 8.48 7.83
N LYS A 443 7.96 8.70 9.14
CA LYS A 443 7.47 9.96 9.74
C LYS A 443 8.57 10.99 9.99
N LYS A 444 9.84 10.64 9.80
CA LYS A 444 11.01 11.49 10.12
C LYS A 444 11.04 11.97 11.59
N ALA A 445 10.64 11.12 12.51
CA ALA A 445 10.56 11.40 13.95
C ALA A 445 11.95 11.38 14.61
N LYS A 446 12.76 12.43 14.41
CA LYS A 446 14.18 12.48 14.79
C LYS A 446 14.45 12.15 16.26
N GLY A 447 13.63 12.62 17.20
CA GLY A 447 13.84 12.38 18.65
C GLY A 447 13.70 10.89 19.00
N GLU A 448 12.60 10.28 18.59
CA GLU A 448 12.35 8.85 18.84
C GLU A 448 13.33 7.95 18.09
N LEU A 449 13.74 8.34 16.85
CA LEU A 449 14.77 7.61 16.09
C LEU A 449 16.12 7.60 16.82
N ALA A 450 16.51 8.68 17.50
CA ALA A 450 17.76 8.73 18.25
C ALA A 450 17.76 7.73 19.44
N GLU A 451 16.63 7.54 20.11
CA GLU A 451 16.49 6.51 21.14
C GLU A 451 16.63 5.10 20.57
N GLN A 452 15.99 4.84 19.43
CA GLN A 452 16.09 3.54 18.76
C GLN A 452 17.49 3.27 18.21
N HIS A 453 18.20 4.30 17.77
CA HIS A 453 19.60 4.22 17.37
C HIS A 453 20.50 3.74 18.52
N LEU A 454 20.40 4.37 19.68
CA LEU A 454 21.16 3.93 20.86
C LEU A 454 20.86 2.47 21.22
N LYS A 455 19.58 2.11 21.22
CA LYS A 455 19.14 0.75 21.49
C LYS A 455 19.69 -0.26 20.47
N PHE A 456 19.76 0.09 19.20
CA PHE A 456 20.33 -0.74 18.14
C PHE A 456 21.83 -0.96 18.35
N ILE A 457 22.57 0.11 18.69
CA ILE A 457 24.00 0.02 19.01
C ILE A 457 24.25 -0.89 20.22
N ASP A 458 23.56 -0.64 21.34
CA ASP A 458 23.80 -1.37 22.58
C ASP A 458 23.50 -2.86 22.39
N ARG A 459 22.36 -3.20 21.83
CA ARG A 459 21.96 -4.59 21.57
C ARG A 459 22.86 -5.27 20.52
N GLY A 460 23.28 -4.56 19.48
CA GLY A 460 24.19 -5.12 18.48
C GLY A 460 25.59 -5.44 19.08
N ILE A 461 26.09 -4.59 19.98
CA ILE A 461 27.33 -4.86 20.72
C ILE A 461 27.15 -6.11 21.61
N GLU A 462 26.01 -6.26 22.29
CA GLU A 462 25.68 -7.44 23.07
C GLU A 462 25.66 -8.73 22.23
N GLN A 463 25.31 -8.64 20.95
CA GLN A 463 25.37 -9.76 19.99
C GLN A 463 26.78 -10.01 19.43
N GLY A 464 27.78 -9.22 19.84
CA GLY A 464 29.18 -9.37 19.46
C GLY A 464 29.65 -8.61 18.21
N TYR A 465 28.82 -7.72 17.67
CA TYR A 465 29.21 -6.89 16.52
C TYR A 465 30.12 -5.74 16.94
N ALA A 466 31.05 -5.37 16.10
CA ALA A 466 31.89 -4.20 16.32
C ALA A 466 31.05 -2.90 16.18
N ARG A 467 31.24 -1.96 17.09
CA ARG A 467 30.49 -0.69 17.12
C ARG A 467 30.49 0.05 15.78
N VAL A 468 31.66 0.11 15.12
CA VAL A 468 31.81 0.79 13.82
C VAL A 468 30.91 0.16 12.75
N ILE A 469 30.80 -1.17 12.72
CA ILE A 469 29.94 -1.87 11.76
C ILE A 469 28.47 -1.50 12.00
N ILE A 470 28.03 -1.51 13.24
CA ILE A 470 26.64 -1.21 13.61
C ILE A 470 26.28 0.24 13.31
N GLU A 471 27.19 1.18 13.60
CA GLU A 471 27.01 2.59 13.25
C GLU A 471 26.88 2.80 11.75
N ASN A 472 27.75 2.19 10.93
CA ASN A 472 27.66 2.25 9.46
C ASN A 472 26.34 1.69 8.93
N ILE A 473 25.85 0.57 9.50
CA ILE A 473 24.58 -0.04 9.10
C ILE A 473 23.42 0.88 9.46
N TRP A 474 23.44 1.48 10.66
CA TRP A 474 22.37 2.42 11.04
C TRP A 474 22.36 3.66 10.16
N GLU A 475 23.52 4.25 9.88
CA GLU A 475 23.62 5.39 8.96
C GLU A 475 23.08 5.06 7.56
N ALA A 476 23.37 3.85 7.06
CA ALA A 476 22.84 3.38 5.78
C ALA A 476 21.30 3.26 5.81
N MET A 477 20.73 2.73 6.92
CA MET A 477 19.29 2.66 7.12
C MET A 477 18.65 4.05 7.22
N GLU A 478 19.26 4.97 7.98
CA GLU A 478 18.72 6.33 8.18
C GLU A 478 18.71 7.12 6.87
N LEU A 479 19.78 7.01 6.07
CA LEU A 479 19.87 7.67 4.77
C LEU A 479 18.79 7.20 3.78
N LYS A 480 18.39 5.92 3.84
CA LYS A 480 17.43 5.28 2.92
C LYS A 480 16.03 5.16 3.48
N GLY A 481 15.87 5.04 4.80
CA GLY A 481 14.65 4.63 5.48
C GLY A 481 13.38 5.41 5.14
N THR A 482 13.50 6.68 4.72
CA THR A 482 12.36 7.48 4.27
C THR A 482 11.91 7.19 2.84
N LYS A 483 12.69 6.44 2.07
CA LYS A 483 12.50 6.24 0.63
C LYS A 483 12.20 4.79 0.26
N VAL A 484 12.61 3.82 1.10
CA VAL A 484 12.47 2.38 0.84
C VAL A 484 11.03 1.97 0.55
N PHE A 485 10.88 1.00 -0.35
CA PHE A 485 9.59 0.54 -0.84
C PHE A 485 9.11 -0.72 -0.08
N CYS A 486 7.82 -1.02 -0.11
CA CYS A 486 7.26 -2.26 0.42
C CYS A 486 7.55 -3.40 -0.57
N ARG A 487 8.31 -4.42 -0.13
CA ARG A 487 8.69 -5.58 -0.96
C ARG A 487 7.47 -6.39 -1.37
N ALA A 488 6.55 -6.62 -0.45
CA ALA A 488 5.31 -7.34 -0.71
C ALA A 488 4.52 -6.73 -1.87
N TYR A 489 4.45 -5.40 -1.93
CA TYR A 489 3.78 -4.70 -3.03
C TYR A 489 4.57 -4.79 -4.34
N ALA A 490 5.90 -4.65 -4.29
CA ALA A 490 6.74 -4.79 -5.48
C ALA A 490 6.58 -6.17 -6.13
N VAL A 491 6.67 -7.23 -5.32
CA VAL A 491 6.49 -8.62 -5.78
C VAL A 491 5.10 -8.82 -6.37
N SER A 492 4.04 -8.47 -5.63
CA SER A 492 2.66 -8.65 -6.11
C SER A 492 2.41 -7.91 -7.43
N ARG A 493 2.94 -6.69 -7.58
CA ARG A 493 2.74 -5.89 -8.78
C ARG A 493 3.52 -6.40 -9.99
N CYS A 494 4.69 -6.97 -9.78
CA CYS A 494 5.48 -7.59 -10.86
C CYS A 494 4.95 -8.98 -11.25
N LEU A 495 4.18 -9.64 -10.40
CA LEU A 495 3.45 -10.87 -10.72
C LEU A 495 2.18 -10.60 -11.55
N THR A 496 1.61 -9.39 -11.47
CA THR A 496 0.50 -8.95 -12.32
C THR A 496 0.97 -8.68 -13.73
#